data_d752848a286f4ed0ecf404dad9cf4f18
#
_entry.id   d752848a286f4ed0ecf404dad9cf4f18
#
_cell.length_a   1.000
_cell.length_b   1.000
_cell.length_c   1.000
_cell.angle_alpha   90.00
_cell.angle_beta   90.00
_cell.angle_gamma   90.00
#
_symmetry.space_group_name_H-M   'P 1'
#
loop_
_entity.id
_entity.type
_entity.pdbx_description
1 polymer ?
#
loop_
_entity_poly.entity_id
_entity_poly.type
_entity_poly.pdbx_seq_one_letter_code
_entity_poly.pdbx_strand_id
1 'polypeptide(L)'
;RTLYGMDPWELPEGHNWREHPAWMPEPEEVLRTDINVLRTCDAVLLLTGWQNSEGAKRERKEALEHGIGVYDNMDDLVLDLRPSQPVAAGSKATNPKDLIGSDKLPLHLWPTTATAMGCIGMLNGMLKYGRTNFRVAGVRATIYIDAALRHLGAWLEGEECDPDDGVPHLAAALSCIAIVVDARAAGKLNDDRMVAGGYRKLVDALTPHVKRLKEHHKDPNHKHYTIADNNPGS
;
A
#
# COMPACT_ATOMS: atom_id res chain seq x y z
N ARG A 1 -7.69 -14.35 -3.64
CA ARG A 1 -6.65 -15.38 -3.42
C ARG A 1 -7.18 -16.66 -4.05
N THR A 2 -6.63 -17.07 -5.20
CA THR A 2 -6.70 -18.47 -5.61
C THR A 2 -5.90 -19.27 -4.60
N LEU A 3 -6.53 -20.23 -3.96
CA LEU A 3 -5.94 -21.08 -2.90
C LEU A 3 -4.77 -21.95 -3.41
N TYR A 4 -4.55 -21.99 -4.71
CA TYR A 4 -3.47 -22.72 -5.36
C TYR A 4 -2.64 -21.72 -6.15
N GLY A 5 -1.50 -21.34 -5.58
CA GLY A 5 -0.54 -20.39 -6.16
C GLY A 5 0.24 -20.94 -7.35
N MET A 6 -0.42 -21.55 -8.32
CA MET A 6 0.15 -21.85 -9.62
C MET A 6 -0.42 -20.85 -10.63
N ASP A 7 0.47 -20.12 -11.26
CA ASP A 7 0.16 -19.28 -12.41
C ASP A 7 -0.37 -20.20 -13.52
N PRO A 8 -1.59 -20.00 -14.05
CA PRO A 8 -2.10 -20.80 -15.15
C PRO A 8 -1.22 -20.72 -16.42
N TRP A 9 -0.27 -19.80 -16.47
CA TRP A 9 0.63 -19.55 -17.58
C TRP A 9 1.98 -20.30 -17.48
N GLU A 10 2.26 -20.98 -16.36
CA GLU A 10 3.49 -21.78 -16.17
C GLU A 10 3.34 -23.28 -16.51
N LEU A 11 2.19 -23.70 -17.06
CA LEU A 11 2.01 -25.08 -17.47
C LEU A 11 2.76 -25.34 -18.78
N PRO A 12 3.53 -26.45 -18.90
CA PRO A 12 4.21 -26.80 -20.13
C PRO A 12 3.25 -26.90 -21.33
N GLU A 13 3.69 -26.44 -22.51
CA GLU A 13 2.91 -26.58 -23.74
C GLU A 13 2.45 -28.03 -23.94
N GLY A 14 1.14 -28.22 -24.11
CA GLY A 14 0.54 -29.54 -24.31
C GLY A 14 -0.02 -30.19 -23.04
N HIS A 15 0.04 -29.55 -21.88
CA HIS A 15 -0.56 -30.12 -20.65
C HIS A 15 -2.09 -30.10 -20.73
N ASN A 16 -2.69 -31.31 -20.72
CA ASN A 16 -4.14 -31.44 -20.70
C ASN A 16 -4.64 -31.35 -19.25
N TRP A 17 -5.16 -30.17 -18.85
CA TRP A 17 -5.74 -29.94 -17.52
C TRP A 17 -6.88 -30.91 -17.13
N ARG A 18 -7.37 -31.72 -18.09
CA ARG A 18 -8.38 -32.75 -17.85
C ARG A 18 -7.78 -34.07 -17.37
N GLU A 19 -6.47 -34.23 -17.40
CA GLU A 19 -5.79 -35.39 -16.82
C GLU A 19 -5.38 -35.02 -15.38
N HIS A 20 -6.30 -35.26 -14.43
CA HIS A 20 -6.04 -35.02 -13.00
C HIS A 20 -4.87 -35.89 -12.53
N PRO A 21 -3.77 -35.30 -12.05
CA PRO A 21 -2.75 -36.06 -11.31
C PRO A 21 -3.38 -36.65 -10.07
N ALA A 22 -2.96 -37.83 -9.66
CA ALA A 22 -3.50 -38.57 -8.51
C ALA A 22 -3.41 -37.82 -7.15
N TRP A 23 -2.66 -36.71 -7.09
CA TRP A 23 -2.54 -35.85 -5.92
C TRP A 23 -3.48 -34.63 -5.92
N MET A 24 -4.20 -34.37 -7.02
CA MET A 24 -5.12 -33.27 -7.14
C MET A 24 -6.48 -33.68 -6.58
N PRO A 25 -7.09 -32.91 -5.67
CA PRO A 25 -8.39 -33.25 -5.11
C PRO A 25 -9.48 -33.24 -6.21
N GLU A 26 -10.48 -34.10 -6.06
CA GLU A 26 -11.62 -34.16 -6.99
C GLU A 26 -12.34 -32.80 -7.04
N PRO A 27 -12.86 -32.38 -8.20
CA PRO A 27 -13.51 -31.08 -8.37
C PRO A 27 -14.64 -30.80 -7.35
N GLU A 28 -15.38 -31.82 -6.93
CA GLU A 28 -16.41 -31.67 -5.91
C GLU A 28 -15.83 -31.44 -4.51
N GLU A 29 -14.65 -31.95 -4.21
CA GLU A 29 -13.93 -31.71 -2.95
C GLU A 29 -13.35 -30.30 -2.89
N VAL A 30 -12.80 -29.81 -4.00
CA VAL A 30 -12.35 -28.42 -4.17
C VAL A 30 -13.53 -27.48 -3.95
N LEU A 31 -14.63 -27.68 -4.67
CA LEU A 31 -15.83 -26.84 -4.55
C LEU A 31 -16.40 -26.83 -3.12
N ARG A 32 -16.40 -27.98 -2.44
CA ARG A 32 -16.85 -28.04 -1.05
C ARG A 32 -15.96 -27.21 -0.13
N THR A 33 -14.66 -27.23 -0.37
CA THR A 33 -13.70 -26.42 0.39
C THR A 33 -13.90 -24.94 0.12
N ASP A 34 -14.09 -24.56 -1.14
CA ASP A 34 -14.33 -23.16 -1.55
C ASP A 34 -15.64 -22.63 -0.94
N ILE A 35 -16.71 -23.42 -0.94
CA ILE A 35 -17.98 -23.07 -0.29
C ILE A 35 -17.80 -22.88 1.23
N ASN A 36 -17.02 -23.71 1.90
CA ASN A 36 -16.75 -23.53 3.32
C ASN A 36 -15.99 -22.24 3.62
N VAL A 37 -15.02 -21.88 2.77
CA VAL A 37 -14.30 -20.59 2.87
C VAL A 37 -15.26 -19.43 2.58
N LEU A 38 -16.08 -19.54 1.52
CA LEU A 38 -17.04 -18.52 1.12
C LEU A 38 -18.02 -18.17 2.26
N ARG A 39 -18.49 -19.16 3.03
CA ARG A 39 -19.37 -18.95 4.21
C ARG A 39 -18.73 -18.11 5.32
N THR A 40 -17.42 -17.92 5.30
CA THR A 40 -16.68 -17.05 6.25
C THR A 40 -16.41 -15.66 5.69
N CYS A 41 -16.85 -15.38 4.46
CA CYS A 41 -16.63 -14.10 3.80
C CYS A 41 -17.80 -13.15 4.03
N ASP A 42 -17.54 -11.86 4.05
CA ASP A 42 -18.54 -10.80 4.13
C ASP A 42 -19.12 -10.46 2.74
N ALA A 43 -18.37 -10.73 1.68
CA ALA A 43 -18.73 -10.40 0.31
C ALA A 43 -18.03 -11.30 -0.72
N VAL A 44 -18.65 -11.43 -1.90
CA VAL A 44 -18.14 -12.14 -3.07
C VAL A 44 -18.16 -11.22 -4.28
N LEU A 45 -17.02 -11.11 -4.97
CA LEU A 45 -16.92 -10.44 -6.26
C LEU A 45 -16.92 -11.47 -7.38
N LEU A 46 -17.89 -11.37 -8.28
CA LEU A 46 -18.00 -12.21 -9.46
C LEU A 46 -17.10 -11.67 -10.58
N LEU A 47 -16.19 -12.49 -11.06
CA LEU A 47 -15.31 -12.11 -12.16
C LEU A 47 -16.02 -12.25 -13.50
N THR A 48 -15.58 -11.48 -14.51
CA THR A 48 -16.12 -11.53 -15.87
C THR A 48 -16.12 -12.96 -16.40
N GLY A 49 -17.26 -13.43 -16.90
CA GLY A 49 -17.42 -14.78 -17.43
C GLY A 49 -17.84 -15.84 -16.40
N TRP A 50 -18.14 -15.47 -15.17
CA TRP A 50 -18.60 -16.38 -14.11
C TRP A 50 -19.82 -17.22 -14.54
N GLN A 51 -20.67 -16.67 -15.43
CA GLN A 51 -21.87 -17.35 -15.95
C GLN A 51 -21.53 -18.65 -16.73
N ASN A 52 -20.28 -18.79 -17.17
CA ASN A 52 -19.80 -19.97 -17.92
C ASN A 52 -19.18 -21.02 -17.01
N SER A 53 -19.05 -20.75 -15.69
CA SER A 53 -18.48 -21.66 -14.69
C SER A 53 -19.58 -22.22 -13.78
N GLU A 54 -19.74 -23.55 -13.78
CA GLU A 54 -20.68 -24.22 -12.87
C GLU A 54 -20.27 -24.06 -11.40
N GLY A 55 -18.98 -24.03 -11.09
CA GLY A 55 -18.46 -23.73 -9.75
C GLY A 55 -18.89 -22.35 -9.29
N ALA A 56 -18.60 -21.32 -10.09
CA ALA A 56 -18.96 -19.94 -9.75
C ALA A 56 -20.48 -19.72 -9.62
N LYS A 57 -21.29 -20.44 -10.39
CA LYS A 57 -22.76 -20.42 -10.23
C LYS A 57 -23.19 -20.99 -8.89
N ARG A 58 -22.57 -22.09 -8.46
CA ARG A 58 -22.86 -22.71 -7.15
C ARG A 58 -22.40 -21.82 -6.00
N GLU A 59 -21.21 -21.25 -6.09
CA GLU A 59 -20.69 -20.29 -5.11
C GLU A 59 -21.60 -19.07 -4.99
N ARG A 60 -22.04 -18.49 -6.12
CA ARG A 60 -22.99 -17.37 -6.12
C ARG A 60 -24.31 -17.74 -5.44
N LYS A 61 -24.84 -18.91 -5.74
CA LYS A 61 -26.08 -19.39 -5.13
C LYS A 61 -25.92 -19.52 -3.62
N GLU A 62 -24.83 -20.13 -3.19
CA GLU A 62 -24.50 -20.33 -1.77
C GLU A 62 -24.34 -19.00 -1.04
N ALA A 63 -23.65 -18.03 -1.66
CA ALA A 63 -23.51 -16.69 -1.11
C ALA A 63 -24.87 -16.01 -0.85
N LEU A 64 -25.78 -16.08 -1.82
CA LEU A 64 -27.11 -15.51 -1.69
C LEU A 64 -27.94 -16.21 -0.60
N GLU A 65 -27.86 -17.54 -0.50
CA GLU A 65 -28.57 -18.32 0.52
C GLU A 65 -28.10 -18.02 1.95
N HIS A 66 -26.83 -17.58 2.09
CA HIS A 66 -26.23 -17.23 3.38
C HIS A 66 -26.20 -15.73 3.65
N GLY A 67 -26.83 -14.92 2.80
CA GLY A 67 -26.91 -13.46 2.98
C GLY A 67 -25.57 -12.74 2.79
N ILE A 68 -24.61 -13.37 2.09
CA ILE A 68 -23.31 -12.77 1.74
C ILE A 68 -23.51 -11.83 0.56
N GLY A 69 -22.98 -10.63 0.62
CA GLY A 69 -23.04 -9.63 -0.44
C GLY A 69 -22.42 -10.16 -1.75
N VAL A 70 -23.14 -10.05 -2.88
CA VAL A 70 -22.68 -10.51 -4.19
C VAL A 70 -22.59 -9.32 -5.14
N TYR A 71 -21.39 -9.10 -5.72
CA TYR A 71 -21.09 -7.94 -6.55
C TYR A 71 -20.54 -8.37 -7.91
N ASP A 72 -20.97 -7.69 -8.96
CA ASP A 72 -20.53 -7.94 -10.34
C ASP A 72 -19.37 -7.00 -10.77
N ASN A 73 -19.06 -6.00 -9.96
CA ASN A 73 -17.96 -5.07 -10.18
C ASN A 73 -17.34 -4.61 -8.87
N MET A 74 -16.12 -4.11 -8.97
CA MET A 74 -15.33 -3.67 -7.81
C MET A 74 -15.87 -2.40 -7.17
N ASP A 75 -16.46 -1.49 -7.97
CA ASP A 75 -16.90 -0.18 -7.47
C ASP A 75 -18.09 -0.32 -6.53
N ASP A 76 -19.05 -1.20 -6.87
CA ASP A 76 -20.20 -1.48 -6.01
C ASP A 76 -19.78 -2.20 -4.73
N LEU A 77 -18.85 -3.16 -4.82
CA LEU A 77 -18.26 -3.82 -3.65
C LEU A 77 -17.59 -2.81 -2.72
N VAL A 78 -16.76 -1.93 -3.27
CA VAL A 78 -16.07 -0.90 -2.49
C VAL A 78 -17.05 0.12 -1.91
N LEU A 79 -18.11 0.45 -2.63
CA LEU A 79 -19.14 1.38 -2.17
C LEU A 79 -19.90 0.82 -0.96
N ASP A 80 -20.25 -0.47 -1.00
CA ASP A 80 -21.05 -1.14 0.06
C ASP A 80 -20.18 -1.47 1.28
N LEU A 81 -18.91 -1.83 1.06
CA LEU A 81 -17.93 -2.05 2.13
C LEU A 81 -17.35 -0.75 2.70
N ARG A 82 -17.67 0.41 2.12
CA ARG A 82 -17.30 1.68 2.74
C ARG A 82 -17.96 1.76 4.11
N PRO A 83 -17.20 1.99 5.20
CA PRO A 83 -17.80 2.31 6.46
C PRO A 83 -18.76 3.48 6.23
N SER A 84 -19.99 3.32 6.69
CA SER A 84 -21.02 4.38 6.66
C SER A 84 -20.34 5.70 7.03
N GLN A 85 -20.48 6.72 6.16
CA GLN A 85 -19.92 8.05 6.37
C GLN A 85 -20.12 8.45 7.84
N PRO A 86 -19.12 8.97 8.53
CA PRO A 86 -19.31 9.43 9.89
C PRO A 86 -20.47 10.42 9.87
N VAL A 87 -21.51 10.10 10.63
CA VAL A 87 -22.66 10.99 10.83
C VAL A 87 -22.09 12.34 11.22
N ALA A 88 -22.41 13.38 10.45
CA ALA A 88 -21.94 14.72 10.69
C ALA A 88 -21.99 15.03 12.19
N ALA A 89 -20.88 15.45 12.74
CA ALA A 89 -20.75 15.83 14.15
C ALA A 89 -21.65 17.06 14.42
N GLY A 90 -22.90 16.78 14.75
CA GLY A 90 -23.89 17.82 15.03
C GLY A 90 -25.13 17.21 15.62
N SER A 91 -25.28 17.32 16.94
CA SER A 91 -26.54 17.19 17.70
C SER A 91 -26.91 15.85 18.33
N LYS A 92 -26.01 15.17 19.03
CA LYS A 92 -26.44 14.31 20.17
C LYS A 92 -25.44 14.49 21.31
N ALA A 93 -25.96 14.48 22.53
CA ALA A 93 -25.14 14.44 23.75
C ALA A 93 -24.13 13.30 23.59
N THR A 94 -22.87 13.64 23.27
CA THR A 94 -21.82 12.72 23.01
C THR A 94 -21.45 11.99 24.30
N ASN A 95 -21.08 10.74 24.19
CA ASN A 95 -20.49 9.98 25.30
C ASN A 95 -19.37 10.84 25.93
N PRO A 96 -19.33 11.00 27.29
CA PRO A 96 -18.26 11.75 27.94
C PRO A 96 -16.84 11.34 27.50
N LYS A 97 -16.66 10.10 27.07
CA LYS A 97 -15.41 9.59 26.50
C LYS A 97 -15.04 10.28 25.19
N ASP A 98 -16.01 10.72 24.40
CA ASP A 98 -15.77 11.38 23.10
C ASP A 98 -15.16 12.76 23.31
N LEU A 99 -15.60 13.50 24.32
CA LEU A 99 -15.02 14.80 24.70
C LEU A 99 -13.57 14.67 25.14
N ILE A 100 -13.24 13.66 25.96
CA ILE A 100 -11.86 13.40 26.40
C ILE A 100 -11.01 12.79 25.28
N GLY A 101 -11.63 12.02 24.40
CA GLY A 101 -10.96 11.35 23.26
C GLY A 101 -10.56 12.30 22.14
N SER A 102 -11.36 13.35 21.89
CA SER A 102 -11.13 14.31 20.80
C SER A 102 -9.84 15.12 20.95
N ASP A 103 -9.37 15.30 22.18
CA ASP A 103 -8.14 16.04 22.48
C ASP A 103 -6.87 15.17 22.49
N LYS A 104 -7.02 13.88 22.22
CA LYS A 104 -5.89 12.95 22.12
C LYS A 104 -5.32 12.90 20.71
N LEU A 105 -4.06 12.45 20.61
CA LEU A 105 -3.40 12.29 19.30
C LEU A 105 -4.25 11.42 18.36
N PRO A 106 -4.68 11.94 17.20
CA PRO A 106 -5.59 11.27 16.28
C PRO A 106 -4.84 10.26 15.38
N LEU A 107 -4.44 9.13 15.95
CA LEU A 107 -3.66 8.09 15.27
C LEU A 107 -4.35 7.55 14.00
N HIS A 108 -5.68 7.64 13.93
CA HIS A 108 -6.48 7.20 12.78
C HIS A 108 -6.24 8.02 11.52
N LEU A 109 -5.68 9.24 11.63
CA LEU A 109 -5.32 10.05 10.46
C LEU A 109 -4.05 9.56 9.74
N TRP A 110 -3.26 8.70 10.40
CA TRP A 110 -2.10 8.10 9.76
C TRP A 110 -2.54 6.98 8.82
N PRO A 111 -2.17 7.01 7.50
CA PRO A 111 -2.57 5.99 6.55
C PRO A 111 -2.01 4.62 6.92
N THR A 112 -2.88 3.62 7.08
CA THR A 112 -2.47 2.24 7.38
C THR A 112 -1.65 1.61 6.26
N THR A 113 -1.84 2.06 5.01
CA THR A 113 -1.03 1.67 3.85
C THR A 113 0.44 2.07 4.02
N ALA A 114 0.71 3.29 4.54
CA ALA A 114 2.06 3.73 4.85
C ALA A 114 2.70 2.87 5.96
N THR A 115 1.91 2.49 6.97
CA THR A 115 2.38 1.56 8.02
C THR A 115 2.75 0.20 7.41
N ALA A 116 1.90 -0.38 6.56
CA ALA A 116 2.15 -1.66 5.91
C ALA A 116 3.43 -1.61 5.06
N MET A 117 3.59 -0.56 4.25
CA MET A 117 4.77 -0.33 3.43
C MET A 117 6.04 -0.20 4.29
N GLY A 118 6.00 0.64 5.34
CA GLY A 118 7.13 0.85 6.25
C GLY A 118 7.55 -0.43 6.99
N CYS A 119 6.62 -1.34 7.31
CA CYS A 119 6.93 -2.62 7.94
C CYS A 119 7.85 -3.49 7.08
N ILE A 120 7.76 -3.44 5.75
CA ILE A 120 8.66 -4.18 4.85
C ILE A 120 10.09 -3.64 4.97
N GLY A 121 10.27 -2.32 4.94
CA GLY A 121 11.60 -1.71 5.14
C GLY A 121 12.18 -2.01 6.52
N MET A 122 11.35 -1.95 7.57
CA MET A 122 11.77 -2.29 8.94
C MET A 122 12.14 -3.77 9.08
N LEU A 123 11.41 -4.68 8.42
CA LEU A 123 11.73 -6.12 8.38
C LEU A 123 13.10 -6.35 7.71
N ASN A 124 13.34 -5.74 6.56
CA ASN A 124 14.63 -5.81 5.87
C ASN A 124 15.78 -5.33 6.77
N GLY A 125 15.60 -4.17 7.42
CA GLY A 125 16.59 -3.65 8.37
C GLY A 125 16.83 -4.58 9.56
N MET A 126 15.77 -5.17 10.12
CA MET A 126 15.87 -6.14 11.20
C MET A 126 16.69 -7.38 10.81
N LEU A 127 16.45 -7.91 9.60
CA LEU A 127 17.17 -9.08 9.10
C LEU A 127 18.65 -8.77 8.83
N LYS A 128 18.97 -7.56 8.38
CA LYS A 128 20.36 -7.13 8.11
C LYS A 128 21.14 -6.78 9.39
N TYR A 129 20.52 -6.10 10.34
CA TYR A 129 21.24 -5.42 11.44
C TYR A 129 20.77 -5.80 12.85
N GLY A 130 19.76 -6.67 12.96
CA GLY A 130 19.15 -7.03 14.22
C GLY A 130 18.02 -6.10 14.64
N ARG A 131 17.05 -6.68 15.35
CA ARG A 131 15.86 -5.97 15.83
C ARG A 131 16.23 -4.84 16.79
N THR A 132 15.74 -3.63 16.53
CA THR A 132 15.90 -2.45 17.39
C THR A 132 17.35 -2.03 17.68
N ASN A 133 18.32 -2.42 16.83
CA ASN A 133 19.72 -2.03 16.96
C ASN A 133 19.90 -0.51 17.06
N PHE A 134 19.08 0.27 16.35
CA PHE A 134 19.10 1.74 16.37
C PHE A 134 18.75 2.34 17.75
N ARG A 135 18.02 1.62 18.61
CA ARG A 135 17.74 2.02 20.00
C ARG A 135 18.90 1.70 20.96
N VAL A 136 19.81 0.82 20.57
CA VAL A 136 20.96 0.41 21.38
C VAL A 136 22.23 1.13 20.93
N ALA A 137 22.62 0.92 19.69
CA ALA A 137 23.85 1.49 19.12
C ALA A 137 23.70 3.00 18.81
N GLY A 138 22.48 3.45 18.56
CA GLY A 138 22.21 4.80 18.09
C GLY A 138 22.44 4.94 16.57
N VAL A 139 22.04 6.08 16.03
CA VAL A 139 22.13 6.37 14.60
C VAL A 139 22.58 7.82 14.36
N ARG A 140 23.28 8.05 13.27
CA ARG A 140 23.60 9.39 12.78
C ARG A 140 22.48 9.87 11.86
N ALA A 141 21.97 11.08 12.12
CA ALA A 141 20.85 11.65 11.40
C ALA A 141 21.10 11.73 9.89
N THR A 142 22.26 12.25 9.48
CA THR A 142 22.59 12.46 8.05
C THR A 142 22.65 11.16 7.28
N ILE A 143 23.18 10.07 7.84
CA ILE A 143 23.29 8.77 7.14
C ILE A 143 21.92 8.22 6.75
N TYR A 144 20.94 8.30 7.66
CA TYR A 144 19.58 7.80 7.40
C TYR A 144 18.81 8.73 6.47
N ILE A 145 18.99 10.05 6.59
CA ILE A 145 18.37 11.01 5.67
C ILE A 145 18.94 10.84 4.26
N ASP A 146 20.24 10.68 4.10
CA ASP A 146 20.87 10.43 2.80
C ASP A 146 20.37 9.13 2.18
N ALA A 147 20.19 8.07 2.98
CA ALA A 147 19.59 6.83 2.50
C ALA A 147 18.14 7.05 2.02
N ALA A 148 17.33 7.76 2.82
CA ALA A 148 15.96 8.09 2.42
C ALA A 148 15.92 8.90 1.12
N LEU A 149 16.81 9.89 0.97
CA LEU A 149 16.88 10.71 -0.25
C LEU A 149 17.29 9.90 -1.49
N ARG A 150 18.22 8.94 -1.35
CA ARG A 150 18.60 8.05 -2.45
C ARG A 150 17.41 7.19 -2.91
N HIS A 151 16.68 6.56 -1.97
CA HIS A 151 15.51 5.78 -2.30
C HIS A 151 14.38 6.63 -2.91
N LEU A 152 14.15 7.83 -2.40
CA LEU A 152 13.18 8.76 -2.99
C LEU A 152 13.60 9.21 -4.40
N GLY A 153 14.90 9.44 -4.62
CA GLY A 153 15.45 9.78 -5.93
C GLY A 153 15.24 8.66 -6.94
N ALA A 154 15.59 7.41 -6.59
CA ALA A 154 15.41 6.25 -7.44
C ALA A 154 13.93 6.04 -7.79
N TRP A 155 13.03 6.17 -6.82
CA TRP A 155 11.59 6.08 -7.07
C TRP A 155 11.08 7.20 -8.00
N LEU A 156 11.57 8.44 -7.85
CA LEU A 156 11.20 9.56 -8.75
C LEU A 156 11.66 9.33 -10.20
N GLU A 157 12.78 8.62 -10.39
CA GLU A 157 13.28 8.21 -11.71
C GLU A 157 12.59 6.95 -12.25
N GLY A 158 11.62 6.38 -11.51
CA GLY A 158 10.77 5.29 -11.96
C GLY A 158 11.18 3.89 -11.52
N GLU A 159 12.16 3.77 -10.64
CA GLU A 159 12.56 2.51 -10.04
C GLU A 159 11.65 2.21 -8.84
N GLU A 160 10.83 1.16 -8.92
CA GLU A 160 9.89 0.82 -7.84
C GLU A 160 10.57 0.11 -6.67
N CYS A 161 11.50 -0.79 -6.96
CA CYS A 161 12.19 -1.62 -5.96
C CYS A 161 13.69 -1.54 -6.14
N ASP A 162 14.41 -1.63 -5.03
CA ASP A 162 15.87 -1.75 -5.02
C ASP A 162 16.29 -3.05 -5.74
N PRO A 163 17.15 -2.99 -6.78
CA PRO A 163 17.55 -4.16 -7.55
C PRO A 163 18.38 -5.16 -6.74
N ASP A 164 19.00 -4.74 -5.64
CA ASP A 164 19.86 -5.61 -4.83
C ASP A 164 19.05 -6.54 -3.92
N ASP A 165 17.92 -6.08 -3.39
CA ASP A 165 17.16 -6.85 -2.39
C ASP A 165 15.64 -6.92 -2.67
N GLY A 166 15.17 -6.25 -3.72
CA GLY A 166 13.76 -6.24 -4.11
C GLY A 166 12.84 -5.45 -3.16
N VAL A 167 13.39 -4.70 -2.22
CA VAL A 167 12.60 -3.90 -1.29
C VAL A 167 12.08 -2.65 -2.00
N PRO A 168 10.76 -2.34 -1.92
CA PRO A 168 10.24 -1.11 -2.50
C PRO A 168 10.96 0.12 -1.95
N HIS A 169 11.38 1.04 -2.83
CA HIS A 169 12.09 2.24 -2.42
C HIS A 169 11.31 3.08 -1.42
N LEU A 170 9.99 3.19 -1.56
CA LEU A 170 9.16 3.89 -0.59
C LEU A 170 9.15 3.21 0.79
N ALA A 171 9.27 1.87 0.86
CA ALA A 171 9.39 1.15 2.11
C ALA A 171 10.71 1.46 2.82
N ALA A 172 11.81 1.47 2.06
CA ALA A 172 13.13 1.80 2.56
C ALA A 172 13.21 3.27 3.04
N ALA A 173 12.66 4.21 2.27
CA ALA A 173 12.61 5.62 2.67
C ALA A 173 11.80 5.83 3.95
N LEU A 174 10.60 5.23 4.06
CA LEU A 174 9.77 5.30 5.26
C LEU A 174 10.48 4.73 6.49
N SER A 175 11.16 3.60 6.35
CA SER A 175 11.88 2.99 7.46
C SER A 175 13.06 3.85 7.94
N CYS A 176 13.79 4.47 7.03
CA CYS A 176 14.87 5.40 7.37
C CYS A 176 14.36 6.58 8.20
N ILE A 177 13.24 7.20 7.78
CA ILE A 177 12.61 8.32 8.51
C ILE A 177 12.09 7.84 9.88
N ALA A 178 11.41 6.68 9.92
CA ALA A 178 10.88 6.12 11.16
C ALA A 178 11.99 5.85 12.18
N ILE A 179 13.14 5.33 11.75
CA ILE A 179 14.30 5.09 12.61
C ILE A 179 14.87 6.39 13.18
N VAL A 180 14.97 7.46 12.39
CA VAL A 180 15.42 8.78 12.88
C VAL A 180 14.48 9.33 13.94
N VAL A 181 13.17 9.25 13.71
CA VAL A 181 12.13 9.70 14.66
C VAL A 181 12.21 8.90 15.96
N ASP A 182 12.28 7.58 15.86
CA ASP A 182 12.32 6.69 17.02
C ASP A 182 13.64 6.82 17.81
N ALA A 183 14.78 6.87 17.13
CA ALA A 183 16.08 7.08 17.77
C ALA A 183 16.14 8.41 18.51
N ARG A 184 15.51 9.47 17.97
CA ARG A 184 15.39 10.76 18.64
C ARG A 184 14.57 10.64 19.93
N ALA A 185 13.42 9.97 19.86
CA ALA A 185 12.57 9.74 21.02
C ALA A 185 13.27 8.89 22.10
N ALA A 186 14.09 7.94 21.69
CA ALA A 186 14.89 7.09 22.57
C ALA A 186 16.19 7.73 23.09
N GLY A 187 16.51 8.97 22.72
CA GLY A 187 17.77 9.65 23.07
C GLY A 187 19.02 9.00 22.44
N LYS A 188 18.85 8.32 21.30
CA LYS A 188 19.91 7.59 20.58
C LYS A 188 20.26 8.19 19.22
N LEU A 189 19.69 9.36 18.88
CA LEU A 189 20.04 10.06 17.67
C LEU A 189 21.31 10.89 17.90
N ASN A 190 22.34 10.64 17.11
CA ASN A 190 23.44 11.57 16.92
C ASN A 190 23.00 12.61 15.87
N ASP A 191 22.70 13.82 16.33
CA ASP A 191 22.23 14.91 15.49
C ASP A 191 23.45 15.64 14.85
N ASP A 192 23.92 15.11 13.73
CA ASP A 192 25.02 15.62 12.94
C ASP A 192 24.56 16.49 11.76
N ARG A 193 23.35 17.06 11.85
CA ARG A 193 22.82 17.97 10.82
C ARG A 193 23.67 19.24 10.74
N MET A 194 23.74 19.81 9.52
CA MET A 194 24.44 21.05 9.28
C MET A 194 23.86 22.21 10.11
N VAL A 195 24.71 23.17 10.44
CA VAL A 195 24.27 24.44 11.02
C VAL A 195 23.24 25.11 10.09
N ALA A 196 22.20 25.68 10.68
CA ALA A 196 21.10 26.26 9.92
C ALA A 196 21.56 27.34 8.94
N GLY A 197 21.33 27.10 7.63
CA GLY A 197 21.74 27.97 6.52
C GLY A 197 20.64 28.87 5.96
N GLY A 198 19.49 28.98 6.65
CA GLY A 198 18.39 29.85 6.18
C GLY A 198 17.57 29.25 5.02
N TYR A 199 17.55 27.92 4.86
CA TYR A 199 16.83 27.20 3.79
C TYR A 199 15.40 27.70 3.58
N ARG A 200 14.61 27.81 4.66
CA ARG A 200 13.22 28.28 4.58
C ARG A 200 13.13 29.70 3.98
N LYS A 201 13.98 30.63 4.43
CA LYS A 201 14.01 32.00 3.90
C LYS A 201 14.30 32.03 2.40
N LEU A 202 15.22 31.16 1.94
CA LEU A 202 15.54 31.05 0.51
C LEU A 202 14.36 30.49 -0.28
N VAL A 203 13.70 29.42 0.21
CA VAL A 203 12.52 28.84 -0.45
C VAL A 203 11.40 29.89 -0.56
N ASP A 204 11.11 30.60 0.54
CA ASP A 204 10.08 31.64 0.58
C ASP A 204 10.41 32.79 -0.40
N ALA A 205 11.69 33.18 -0.51
CA ALA A 205 12.13 34.22 -1.46
C ALA A 205 12.05 33.76 -2.94
N LEU A 206 12.25 32.46 -3.20
CA LEU A 206 12.19 31.90 -4.55
C LEU A 206 10.77 31.56 -5.02
N THR A 207 9.84 31.28 -4.11
CA THR A 207 8.46 30.90 -4.44
C THR A 207 7.73 31.89 -5.37
N PRO A 208 7.85 33.25 -5.20
CA PRO A 208 7.25 34.20 -6.12
C PRO A 208 7.76 34.10 -7.57
N HIS A 209 8.99 33.58 -7.78
CA HIS A 209 9.51 33.36 -9.13
C HIS A 209 8.71 32.31 -9.89
N VAL A 210 8.16 31.29 -9.21
CA VAL A 210 7.31 30.28 -9.83
C VAL A 210 6.08 30.94 -10.49
N LYS A 211 5.42 31.86 -9.77
CA LYS A 211 4.28 32.60 -10.31
C LYS A 211 4.67 33.45 -11.51
N ARG A 212 5.77 34.22 -11.41
CA ARG A 212 6.28 35.04 -12.52
C ARG A 212 6.62 34.23 -13.75
N LEU A 213 7.26 33.07 -13.59
CA LEU A 213 7.59 32.19 -14.72
C LEU A 213 6.32 31.61 -15.36
N LYS A 214 5.34 31.21 -14.58
CA LYS A 214 4.04 30.73 -15.09
C LYS A 214 3.28 31.86 -15.84
N GLU A 215 3.35 33.09 -15.36
CA GLU A 215 2.74 34.26 -16.03
C GLU A 215 3.48 34.63 -17.32
N HIS A 216 4.81 34.52 -17.34
CA HIS A 216 5.62 34.78 -18.53
C HIS A 216 5.37 33.74 -19.64
N HIS A 217 5.17 32.47 -19.25
CA HIS A 217 4.93 31.35 -20.16
C HIS A 217 3.46 30.90 -20.14
N LYS A 218 2.51 31.84 -20.33
CA LYS A 218 1.07 31.57 -20.17
C LYS A 218 0.48 30.58 -21.19
N ASP A 219 1.14 30.37 -22.32
CA ASP A 219 0.68 29.49 -23.41
C ASP A 219 1.79 28.52 -23.85
N PRO A 220 2.32 27.65 -22.96
CA PRO A 220 3.25 26.64 -23.41
C PRO A 220 2.43 25.52 -24.07
N ASN A 221 2.40 25.48 -25.39
CA ASN A 221 1.89 24.32 -26.13
C ASN A 221 2.92 23.19 -26.13
N HIS A 222 3.49 22.93 -24.94
CA HIS A 222 4.51 21.90 -24.76
C HIS A 222 3.89 20.65 -24.14
N LYS A 223 4.18 19.48 -24.72
CA LYS A 223 3.87 18.21 -24.07
C LYS A 223 4.75 18.08 -22.82
N HIS A 224 4.12 17.80 -21.68
CA HIS A 224 4.83 17.36 -20.47
C HIS A 224 4.96 15.85 -20.49
N TYR A 225 6.20 15.38 -20.44
CA TYR A 225 6.50 13.95 -20.41
C TYR A 225 6.48 13.44 -18.98
N THR A 226 5.96 12.24 -18.81
CA THR A 226 5.88 11.54 -17.53
C THR A 226 6.45 10.13 -17.68
N ILE A 227 6.53 9.37 -16.61
CA ILE A 227 6.97 7.97 -16.66
C ILE A 227 6.11 7.11 -17.59
N ALA A 228 4.85 7.46 -17.78
CA ALA A 228 3.96 6.78 -18.74
C ALA A 228 4.41 6.92 -20.21
N ASP A 229 5.20 7.95 -20.52
CA ASP A 229 5.74 8.17 -21.87
C ASP A 229 7.00 7.31 -22.15
N ASN A 230 7.55 6.63 -21.14
CA ASN A 230 8.71 5.76 -21.27
C ASN A 230 8.36 4.36 -21.83
N ASN A 231 7.09 4.03 -22.00
CA ASN A 231 6.67 2.76 -22.59
C ASN A 231 6.70 2.84 -24.14
N PRO A 232 7.63 2.22 -24.85
CA PRO A 232 7.75 2.27 -26.30
C PRO A 232 6.67 1.44 -27.04
N GLY A 233 5.56 1.10 -26.39
CA GLY A 233 4.53 0.20 -26.94
C GLY A 233 3.09 0.56 -26.60
N SER A 234 2.79 1.81 -26.18
CA SER A 234 1.41 2.30 -26.02
C SER A 234 0.96 3.16 -27.20
#